data_9106270a493297466314a53d94f18ee6
#
_entry.id   9106270a493297466314a53d94f18ee6
#
_cell.length_a   1.000
_cell.length_b   1.000
_cell.length_c   1.000
_cell.angle_alpha   90.00
_cell.angle_beta   90.00
_cell.angle_gamma   90.00
#
_symmetry.space_group_name_H-M   'P 1'
#
loop_
_entity.id
_entity.type
_entity.pdbx_description
1 polymer ?
#
loop_
_entity_poly.entity_id
_entity_poly.type
_entity_poly.pdbx_seq_one_letter_code
_entity_poly.pdbx_strand_id
1 'polypeptide(L)'
;MKIELTVNGLKIQAQYQNEEIENVHKPLLHMLAALQTVNPQRRTVVFLCAPPGTGKSTLTTFWEYLAQQDPELPAIQTLPMDGFHHYNSWLDAHQLRPFKGAPETFDVAKLAENLRQVVEGDCTWPQYDRQKHDPVEDALHVTAPLVIVEGNWLLL
;
A
#
# COMPACT_ATOMS: atom_id res chain seq x y z
N MET A 1 18.82 13.58 2.19
CA MET A 1 17.57 14.27 1.81
C MET A 1 16.63 14.32 2.99
N LYS A 2 16.06 15.48 3.30
CA LYS A 2 14.94 15.62 4.27
C LYS A 2 13.68 15.96 3.49
N ILE A 3 12.56 15.32 3.81
CA ILE A 3 11.30 15.46 3.08
C ILE A 3 10.11 15.38 4.03
N GLU A 4 9.09 16.21 3.80
CA GLU A 4 7.79 16.06 4.44
C GLU A 4 6.90 15.18 3.56
N LEU A 5 6.41 14.09 4.12
CA LEU A 5 5.48 13.16 3.47
C LEU A 5 4.13 13.17 4.19
N THR A 6 3.05 13.02 3.44
CA THR A 6 1.73 12.80 4.04
C THR A 6 1.42 11.30 4.00
N VAL A 7 1.48 10.66 5.15
CA VAL A 7 1.28 9.22 5.31
C VAL A 7 0.02 8.97 6.14
N ASN A 8 -0.97 8.31 5.57
CA ASN A 8 -2.27 8.05 6.25
C ASN A 8 -2.91 9.33 6.86
N GLY A 9 -2.81 10.45 6.15
CA GLY A 9 -3.33 11.75 6.59
C GLY A 9 -2.46 12.51 7.61
N LEU A 10 -1.33 11.95 8.00
CA LEU A 10 -0.39 12.58 8.94
C LEU A 10 0.84 13.12 8.21
N LYS A 11 1.27 14.34 8.55
CA LYS A 11 2.53 14.90 8.06
C LYS A 11 3.69 14.31 8.84
N ILE A 12 4.63 13.69 8.14
CA ILE A 12 5.80 13.03 8.69
C ILE A 12 7.06 13.64 8.08
N GLN A 13 8.03 14.00 8.93
CA GLN A 13 9.36 14.37 8.49
C GLN A 13 10.21 13.11 8.36
N ALA A 14 10.56 12.76 7.12
CA ALA A 14 11.42 11.62 6.83
C ALA A 14 12.82 12.10 6.41
N GLN A 15 13.82 11.27 6.67
CA GLN A 15 15.19 11.55 6.27
C GLN A 15 15.79 10.30 5.64
N TYR A 16 16.34 10.45 4.43
CA TYR A 16 17.02 9.41 3.67
C TYR A 16 18.42 9.87 3.29
N GLN A 17 19.40 8.97 3.31
CA GLN A 17 20.74 9.24 2.81
C GLN A 17 20.73 9.29 1.28
N ASN A 18 21.48 10.20 0.67
CA ASN A 18 21.54 10.27 -0.79
C ASN A 18 22.12 9.00 -1.40
N GLU A 19 23.10 8.39 -0.75
CA GLU A 19 23.68 7.12 -1.16
C GLU A 19 22.65 5.97 -1.15
N GLU A 20 21.78 5.92 -0.15
CA GLU A 20 20.69 4.96 -0.07
C GLU A 20 19.66 5.16 -1.19
N ILE A 21 19.32 6.42 -1.49
CA ILE A 21 18.41 6.74 -2.59
C ILE A 21 18.98 6.26 -3.93
N GLU A 22 20.25 6.56 -4.22
CA GLU A 22 20.86 6.25 -5.52
C GLU A 22 21.21 4.76 -5.66
N ASN A 23 21.61 4.09 -4.58
CA ASN A 23 22.11 2.71 -4.66
C ASN A 23 21.07 1.64 -4.27
N VAL A 24 19.94 2.03 -3.65
CA VAL A 24 18.91 1.08 -3.21
C VAL A 24 17.54 1.44 -3.79
N HIS A 25 17.01 2.63 -3.46
CA HIS A 25 15.61 2.94 -3.79
C HIS A 25 15.40 3.11 -5.29
N LYS A 26 16.18 3.92 -5.98
CA LYS A 26 16.05 4.13 -7.42
C LYS A 26 16.27 2.84 -8.22
N PRO A 27 17.34 2.06 -8.01
CA PRO A 27 17.54 0.80 -8.71
C PRO A 27 16.38 -0.18 -8.50
N LEU A 28 15.83 -0.27 -7.29
CA LEU A 28 14.66 -1.09 -7.01
C LEU A 28 13.45 -0.62 -7.82
N LEU A 29 13.15 0.69 -7.83
CA LEU A 29 12.02 1.24 -8.58
C LEU A 29 12.15 1.00 -10.08
N HIS A 30 13.36 1.18 -10.67
CA HIS A 30 13.61 0.86 -12.07
C HIS A 30 13.45 -0.64 -12.37
N MET A 31 13.86 -1.51 -11.46
CA MET A 31 13.61 -2.95 -11.58
C MET A 31 12.12 -3.27 -11.59
N LEU A 32 11.33 -2.68 -10.69
CA LEU A 32 9.89 -2.85 -10.65
C LEU A 32 9.21 -2.28 -11.90
N ALA A 33 9.66 -1.13 -12.38
CA ALA A 33 9.20 -0.54 -13.65
C ALA A 33 9.48 -1.46 -14.84
N ALA A 34 10.65 -2.10 -14.88
CA ALA A 34 10.98 -3.07 -15.91
C ALA A 34 10.02 -4.28 -15.92
N LEU A 35 9.55 -4.74 -14.76
CA LEU A 35 8.52 -5.78 -14.67
C LEU A 35 7.19 -5.33 -15.30
N GLN A 36 6.81 -4.06 -15.17
CA GLN A 36 5.63 -3.51 -15.81
C GLN A 36 5.70 -3.55 -17.35
N THR A 37 6.88 -3.40 -17.92
CA THR A 37 7.05 -3.46 -19.38
C THR A 37 6.90 -4.85 -19.97
N VAL A 38 7.04 -5.90 -19.16
CA VAL A 38 6.87 -7.31 -19.61
C VAL A 38 5.43 -7.59 -20.00
N ASN A 39 4.47 -7.00 -19.28
CA ASN A 39 3.06 -7.13 -19.62
C ASN A 39 2.34 -5.78 -19.46
N PRO A 40 2.49 -4.87 -20.43
CA PRO A 40 1.98 -3.49 -20.31
C PRO A 40 0.44 -3.40 -20.33
N GLN A 41 -0.24 -4.49 -20.71
CA GLN A 41 -1.72 -4.55 -20.71
C GLN A 41 -2.32 -4.88 -19.33
N ARG A 42 -1.47 -5.27 -18.38
CA ARG A 42 -1.89 -5.59 -17.02
C ARG A 42 -1.15 -4.72 -16.02
N ARG A 43 -1.85 -4.36 -14.95
CA ARG A 43 -1.23 -3.68 -13.82
C ARG A 43 -0.25 -4.61 -13.11
N THR A 44 0.94 -4.09 -12.81
CA THR A 44 1.92 -4.81 -11.98
C THR A 44 1.57 -4.59 -10.51
N VAL A 45 1.42 -5.69 -9.78
CA VAL A 45 1.12 -5.68 -8.33
C VAL A 45 2.34 -6.24 -7.59
N VAL A 46 2.86 -5.46 -6.65
CA VAL A 46 4.00 -5.81 -5.80
C VAL A 46 3.54 -5.85 -4.35
N PHE A 47 3.92 -6.87 -3.61
CA PHE A 47 3.62 -6.97 -2.18
C PHE A 47 4.80 -6.52 -1.34
N LEU A 48 4.56 -5.61 -0.40
CA LEU A 48 5.48 -5.21 0.66
C LEU A 48 4.93 -5.69 2.00
N CYS A 49 5.47 -6.80 2.49
CA CYS A 49 5.06 -7.38 3.77
C CYS A 49 6.12 -7.12 4.83
N ALA A 50 5.71 -6.55 5.98
CA ALA A 50 6.57 -6.38 7.15
C ALA A 50 5.71 -6.14 8.41
N PRO A 51 6.27 -6.36 9.62
CA PRO A 51 5.56 -6.14 10.88
C PRO A 51 5.01 -4.70 11.04
N PRO A 52 4.02 -4.50 11.92
CA PRO A 52 3.55 -3.17 12.27
C PRO A 52 4.66 -2.27 12.79
N GLY A 53 4.60 -0.96 12.52
CA GLY A 53 5.56 0.01 13.04
C GLY A 53 6.93 0.03 12.35
N THR A 54 7.18 -0.79 11.33
CA THR A 54 8.45 -0.83 10.59
C THR A 54 8.63 0.28 9.56
N GLY A 55 7.62 1.14 9.37
CA GLY A 55 7.70 2.25 8.43
C GLY A 55 7.29 1.94 6.99
N LYS A 56 6.60 0.81 6.72
CA LYS A 56 6.12 0.42 5.38
C LYS A 56 5.44 1.56 4.64
N SER A 57 4.40 2.13 5.24
CA SER A 57 3.61 3.19 4.59
C SER A 57 4.43 4.46 4.34
N THR A 58 5.39 4.78 5.21
CA THR A 58 6.33 5.89 4.99
C THR A 58 7.25 5.61 3.81
N LEU A 59 7.76 4.37 3.73
CA LEU A 59 8.64 3.93 2.65
C LEU A 59 7.92 3.94 1.30
N THR A 60 6.71 3.40 1.23
CA THR A 60 5.95 3.35 -0.03
C THR A 60 5.52 4.75 -0.49
N THR A 61 5.13 5.63 0.42
CA THR A 61 4.86 7.05 0.09
C THR A 61 6.12 7.75 -0.43
N PHE A 62 7.30 7.41 0.13
CA PHE A 62 8.56 7.93 -0.39
C PHE A 62 8.86 7.41 -1.80
N TRP A 63 8.56 6.15 -2.11
CA TRP A 63 8.71 5.60 -3.45
C TRP A 63 7.75 6.23 -4.47
N GLU A 64 6.51 6.53 -4.08
CA GLU A 64 5.60 7.32 -4.90
C GLU A 64 6.19 8.70 -5.23
N TYR A 65 6.76 9.37 -4.22
CA TYR A 65 7.44 10.65 -4.41
C TYR A 65 8.63 10.53 -5.38
N LEU A 66 9.50 9.53 -5.21
CA LEU A 66 10.64 9.32 -6.10
C LEU A 66 10.19 9.06 -7.54
N ALA A 67 9.17 8.25 -7.73
CA ALA A 67 8.61 7.98 -9.06
C ALA A 67 8.04 9.24 -9.74
N GLN A 68 7.45 10.16 -8.98
CA GLN A 68 6.99 11.45 -9.50
C GLN A 68 8.12 12.38 -9.93
N GLN A 69 9.32 12.21 -9.39
CA GLN A 69 10.51 13.02 -9.74
C GLN A 69 11.32 12.43 -10.90
N ASP A 70 11.08 11.20 -11.27
CA ASP A 70 11.83 10.48 -12.32
C ASP A 70 10.92 10.20 -13.52
N PRO A 71 11.13 10.89 -14.66
CA PRO A 71 10.30 10.72 -15.85
C PRO A 71 10.44 9.33 -16.52
N GLU A 72 11.45 8.55 -16.15
CA GLU A 72 11.64 7.20 -16.65
C GLU A 72 10.82 6.16 -15.89
N LEU A 73 10.26 6.53 -14.72
CA LEU A 73 9.43 5.65 -13.91
C LEU A 73 7.93 5.83 -14.22
N PRO A 74 7.16 4.74 -14.24
CA PRO A 74 5.71 4.83 -14.29
C PRO A 74 5.17 5.41 -12.98
N ALA A 75 3.93 5.89 -13.00
CA ALA A 75 3.22 6.24 -11.78
C ALA A 75 3.15 5.00 -10.85
N ILE A 76 3.47 5.20 -9.59
CA ILE A 76 3.37 4.19 -8.53
C ILE A 76 2.29 4.62 -7.55
N GLN A 77 1.49 3.68 -7.07
CA GLN A 77 0.45 3.92 -6.07
C GLN A 77 0.50 2.87 -4.98
N THR A 78 0.45 3.31 -3.72
CA THR A 78 0.38 2.44 -2.55
C THR A 78 -1.06 2.07 -2.23
N LEU A 79 -1.29 0.79 -1.98
CA LEU A 79 -2.58 0.23 -1.59
C LEU A 79 -2.43 -0.45 -0.22
N PRO A 80 -2.92 0.17 0.87
CA PRO A 80 -2.78 -0.40 2.21
C PRO A 80 -3.75 -1.56 2.43
N MET A 81 -3.24 -2.67 2.98
CA MET A 81 -4.06 -3.81 3.41
C MET A 81 -5.01 -3.45 4.57
N ASP A 82 -4.66 -2.43 5.37
CA ASP A 82 -5.42 -2.04 6.57
C ASP A 82 -6.89 -1.71 6.28
N GLY A 83 -7.24 -1.30 5.06
CA GLY A 83 -8.62 -1.09 4.62
C GLY A 83 -9.49 -2.35 4.61
N PHE A 84 -8.89 -3.53 4.73
CA PHE A 84 -9.59 -4.82 4.77
C PHE A 84 -9.77 -5.39 6.17
N HIS A 85 -9.56 -4.61 7.23
CA HIS A 85 -10.05 -5.00 8.54
C HIS A 85 -11.56 -5.20 8.49
N HIS A 86 -12.07 -6.19 9.22
CA HIS A 86 -13.50 -6.25 9.48
C HIS A 86 -13.95 -5.01 10.27
N TYR A 87 -15.19 -4.57 10.01
CA TYR A 87 -15.79 -3.46 10.75
C TYR A 87 -15.84 -3.77 12.25
N ASN A 88 -15.76 -2.74 13.06
CA ASN A 88 -15.83 -2.87 14.52
C ASN A 88 -17.10 -3.61 14.98
N SER A 89 -18.25 -3.34 14.33
CA SER A 89 -19.51 -4.03 14.61
C SER A 89 -19.43 -5.55 14.33
N TRP A 90 -18.72 -5.94 13.26
CA TRP A 90 -18.51 -7.36 12.97
C TRP A 90 -17.57 -8.00 13.99
N LEU A 91 -16.47 -7.32 14.35
CA LEU A 91 -15.52 -7.80 15.35
C LEU A 91 -16.18 -7.97 16.73
N ASP A 92 -17.07 -7.05 17.12
CA ASP A 92 -17.82 -7.14 18.38
C ASP A 92 -18.77 -8.35 18.37
N ALA A 93 -19.50 -8.56 17.27
CA ALA A 93 -20.39 -9.70 17.11
C ALA A 93 -19.67 -11.08 17.16
N HIS A 94 -18.39 -11.11 16.76
CA HIS A 94 -17.56 -12.31 16.76
C HIS A 94 -16.59 -12.40 17.95
N GLN A 95 -16.66 -11.47 18.92
CA GLN A 95 -15.77 -11.40 20.09
C GLN A 95 -14.28 -11.25 19.72
N LEU A 96 -13.98 -10.70 18.54
CA LEU A 96 -12.62 -10.51 18.01
C LEU A 96 -12.07 -9.10 18.22
N ARG A 97 -12.86 -8.17 18.77
CA ARG A 97 -12.45 -6.77 18.97
C ARG A 97 -11.14 -6.63 19.75
N PRO A 98 -10.88 -7.40 20.83
CA PRO A 98 -9.63 -7.32 21.58
C PRO A 98 -8.39 -7.78 20.78
N PHE A 99 -8.60 -8.53 19.71
CA PHE A 99 -7.55 -9.09 18.86
C PHE A 99 -7.37 -8.32 17.53
N LYS A 100 -7.98 -7.14 17.41
CA LYS A 100 -7.92 -6.35 16.17
C LYS A 100 -6.48 -6.12 15.73
N GLY A 101 -6.17 -6.49 14.47
CA GLY A 101 -4.83 -6.52 13.90
C GLY A 101 -4.25 -7.93 13.74
N ALA A 102 -4.87 -8.95 14.37
CA ALA A 102 -4.54 -10.36 14.12
C ALA A 102 -5.08 -10.80 12.74
N PRO A 103 -4.51 -11.85 12.10
CA PRO A 103 -4.90 -12.28 10.75
C PRO A 103 -6.40 -12.49 10.57
N GLU A 104 -7.06 -13.12 11.54
CA GLU A 104 -8.48 -13.44 11.54
C GLU A 104 -9.41 -12.22 11.64
N THR A 105 -8.85 -11.03 11.87
CA THR A 105 -9.61 -9.78 11.91
C THR A 105 -9.64 -9.04 10.58
N PHE A 106 -9.08 -9.64 9.53
CA PHE A 106 -9.09 -9.14 8.16
C PHE A 106 -10.04 -9.93 7.27
N ASP A 107 -10.74 -9.23 6.38
CA ASP A 107 -11.54 -9.83 5.32
C ASP A 107 -10.64 -10.23 4.13
N VAL A 108 -10.01 -11.39 4.26
CA VAL A 108 -9.09 -11.93 3.26
C VAL A 108 -9.80 -12.25 1.95
N ALA A 109 -11.06 -12.67 2.01
CA ALA A 109 -11.86 -12.96 0.80
C ALA A 109 -12.09 -11.69 -0.02
N LYS A 110 -12.45 -10.60 0.64
CA LYS A 110 -12.60 -9.29 0.03
C LYS A 110 -11.27 -8.75 -0.52
N LEU A 111 -10.17 -8.89 0.23
CA LEU A 111 -8.84 -8.51 -0.25
C LEU A 111 -8.48 -9.26 -1.54
N ALA A 112 -8.70 -10.58 -1.58
CA ALA A 112 -8.40 -11.39 -2.76
C ALA A 112 -9.24 -10.96 -3.98
N GLU A 113 -10.52 -10.62 -3.78
CA GLU A 113 -11.38 -10.13 -4.86
C GLU A 113 -10.93 -8.76 -5.37
N ASN A 114 -10.62 -7.82 -4.47
CA ASN A 114 -10.11 -6.51 -4.87
C ASN A 114 -8.76 -6.60 -5.59
N LEU A 115 -7.88 -7.54 -5.19
CA LEU A 115 -6.62 -7.78 -5.91
C LEU A 115 -6.84 -8.25 -7.35
N ARG A 116 -7.86 -9.10 -7.62
CA ARG A 116 -8.21 -9.48 -9.00
C ARG A 116 -8.64 -8.26 -9.81
N GLN A 117 -9.51 -7.41 -9.25
CA GLN A 117 -9.95 -6.18 -9.91
C GLN A 117 -8.77 -5.23 -10.20
N VAL A 118 -7.86 -5.08 -9.24
CA VAL A 118 -6.64 -4.26 -9.41
C VAL A 118 -5.81 -4.73 -10.61
N VAL A 119 -5.66 -6.03 -10.80
CA VAL A 119 -4.89 -6.59 -11.95
C VAL A 119 -5.59 -6.35 -13.28
N GLU A 120 -6.93 -6.37 -13.30
CA GLU A 120 -7.73 -6.28 -14.53
C GLU A 120 -7.91 -4.84 -15.02
N GLY A 121 -7.93 -3.84 -14.12
CA GLY A 121 -8.15 -2.46 -14.54
C GLY A 121 -8.29 -1.48 -13.39
N ASP A 122 -8.87 -0.32 -13.72
CA ASP A 122 -9.15 0.73 -12.74
C ASP A 122 -10.30 0.29 -11.84
N CYS A 123 -10.11 0.49 -10.55
CA CYS A 123 -11.05 0.09 -9.51
C CYS A 123 -10.95 1.01 -8.31
N THR A 124 -11.69 0.71 -7.27
CA THR A 124 -11.58 1.37 -5.97
C THR A 124 -10.90 0.46 -4.95
N TRP A 125 -10.37 1.07 -3.89
CA TRP A 125 -9.69 0.37 -2.81
C TRP A 125 -10.09 0.96 -1.46
N PRO A 126 -10.41 0.15 -0.46
CA PRO A 126 -10.77 0.65 0.86
C PRO A 126 -9.54 1.17 1.61
N GLN A 127 -9.77 2.12 2.51
CA GLN A 127 -8.74 2.66 3.38
C GLN A 127 -9.20 2.60 4.84
N TYR A 128 -8.26 2.40 5.76
CA TYR A 128 -8.55 2.42 7.18
C TYR A 128 -8.56 3.85 7.72
N ASP A 129 -9.71 4.30 8.24
CA ASP A 129 -9.84 5.60 8.90
C ASP A 129 -9.36 5.49 10.35
N ARG A 130 -8.25 6.14 10.66
CA ARG A 130 -7.63 6.09 12.00
C ARG A 130 -8.41 6.88 13.06
N GLN A 131 -9.28 7.80 12.66
CA GLN A 131 -10.13 8.57 13.60
C GLN A 131 -11.37 7.77 13.96
N LYS A 132 -12.01 7.14 12.99
CA LYS A 132 -13.18 6.27 13.19
C LYS A 132 -12.80 4.89 13.70
N HIS A 133 -11.54 4.49 13.54
CA HIS A 133 -11.04 3.13 13.79
C HIS A 133 -11.79 2.05 13.00
N ASP A 134 -12.19 2.38 11.77
CA ASP A 134 -12.94 1.48 10.89
C ASP A 134 -12.51 1.66 9.42
N PRO A 135 -12.73 0.65 8.56
CA PRO A 135 -12.56 0.80 7.12
C PRO A 135 -13.53 1.81 6.51
N VAL A 136 -13.08 2.47 5.45
CA VAL A 136 -13.90 3.29 4.56
C VAL A 136 -13.78 2.70 3.17
N GLU A 137 -14.92 2.36 2.59
CA GLU A 137 -15.00 1.81 1.24
C GLU A 137 -14.72 2.88 0.18
N ASP A 138 -14.27 2.43 -0.99
CA ASP A 138 -14.07 3.27 -2.18
C ASP A 138 -13.22 4.54 -1.93
N ALA A 139 -12.32 4.46 -0.95
CA ALA A 139 -11.55 5.62 -0.48
C ALA A 139 -10.42 6.03 -1.43
N LEU A 140 -9.87 5.08 -2.20
CA LEU A 140 -8.81 5.32 -3.17
C LEU A 140 -9.27 4.87 -4.56
N HIS A 141 -8.98 5.69 -5.58
CA HIS A 141 -9.10 5.29 -6.98
C HIS A 141 -7.77 4.74 -7.47
N VAL A 142 -7.77 3.52 -7.97
CA VAL A 142 -6.58 2.79 -8.41
C VAL A 142 -6.43 2.95 -9.92
N THR A 143 -5.47 3.75 -10.36
CA THR A 143 -5.22 4.09 -11.77
C THR A 143 -3.77 3.88 -12.19
N ALA A 144 -2.82 3.84 -11.25
CA ALA A 144 -1.42 3.67 -11.56
C ALA A 144 -1.12 2.29 -12.18
N PRO A 145 -0.22 2.20 -13.17
CA PRO A 145 0.15 0.93 -13.81
C PRO A 145 0.97 0.00 -12.90
N LEU A 146 1.63 0.56 -11.90
CA LEU A 146 2.39 -0.16 -10.87
C LEU A 146 1.82 0.15 -9.50
N VAL A 147 1.36 -0.85 -8.78
CA VAL A 147 0.85 -0.70 -7.43
C VAL A 147 1.67 -1.50 -6.42
N ILE A 148 1.83 -0.95 -5.22
CA ILE A 148 2.49 -1.61 -4.10
C ILE A 148 1.43 -1.84 -3.02
N VAL A 149 1.02 -3.07 -2.85
CA VAL A 149 0.14 -3.47 -1.75
C VAL A 149 0.99 -3.67 -0.51
N GLU A 150 0.75 -2.88 0.52
CA GLU A 150 1.52 -2.97 1.76
C GLU A 150 0.67 -3.50 2.92
N GLY A 151 1.24 -4.37 3.73
CA GLY A 151 0.52 -4.96 4.85
C GLY A 151 1.35 -5.90 5.71
N ASN A 152 0.73 -6.40 6.78
CA ASN A 152 1.41 -7.27 7.74
C ASN A 152 1.28 -8.75 7.38
N TRP A 153 0.16 -9.15 6.73
CA TRP A 153 -0.25 -10.54 6.56
C TRP A 153 -0.32 -10.97 5.08
N LEU A 154 0.31 -10.22 4.18
CA LEU A 154 0.23 -10.46 2.73
C LEU A 154 0.91 -11.78 2.27
N LEU A 155 1.71 -12.42 3.11
CA LEU A 155 2.45 -13.65 2.80
C LEU A 155 1.99 -14.86 3.63
N LEU A 156 0.84 -14.77 4.31
CA LEU A 156 0.23 -15.88 5.04
C LEU A 156 -0.67 -16.75 4.14
#